data_9774d9b88e9e550d7d706d942c3c398e
#
_entry.id   9774d9b88e9e550d7d706d942c3c398e
#
_cell.length_a   1.000
_cell.length_b   1.000
_cell.length_c   1.000
_cell.angle_alpha   90.00
_cell.angle_beta   90.00
_cell.angle_gamma   90.00
#
_symmetry.space_group_name_H-M   'P 1'
#
loop_
_entity.id
_entity.type
_entity.pdbx_description
1 polymer ?
#
loop_
_entity_poly.entity_id
_entity_poly.type
_entity_poly.pdbx_seq_one_letter_code
_entity_poly.pdbx_strand_id
1 'polypeptide(L)'
;MNLEKISVIIIVKNAQNTLFECLNSLKEFGEIILLNNESTDDTLKIAKEFQKDFTHLYIYESKFIGFGALKNLALSHTKNEWILNIDADEILENEAKEELKKLEFKEQNILALTRKNLYKGEWIKACGWWPDHVLRVFNKKHTKFNENLVHESLILHPNTQKVYLKNGLKHFAFESIDDLLDKLQKYSKLWALQNLHKESGICKALVRGFWTFFRNYVLKKGIFYGYEGFIISVCNGLGAFFKYMKLYELKKQKPKTCALIITTYNQPKRLALVLDSVKNLDPLPNEVLIADDGSKEDTARLIQEYQKNFPCVLKHIWQEDKGFRLSQIRNKAIQASKSEYIIVIDGDMILKKNFIADHLNFSQKKIFLQGSRVILNQKETQELLDINDFNLAFKKKGFKNQRNIFLAKYTYRFSKLDKKIFKKTQLIKGIRGCNMSFYKSDFEAIEGFNEKFVGWGREDSEFVARFLFNNGLFRRLKFNALAYHIYHEENSKNMLESNHQIYLDTIKNKKVTWK
;
A
#
# COMPACT_ATOMS: atom_id res chain seq x y z
N MET A 1 26.63 -26.66 21.13
CA MET A 1 25.24 -27.20 21.11
C MET A 1 25.16 -28.41 20.19
N ASN A 2 24.36 -29.47 20.50
CA ASN A 2 24.15 -30.57 19.57
C ASN A 2 23.26 -30.12 18.41
N LEU A 3 23.69 -30.30 17.15
CA LEU A 3 22.94 -29.93 15.95
C LEU A 3 21.60 -30.69 15.83
N GLU A 4 21.51 -31.90 16.38
CA GLU A 4 20.28 -32.69 16.44
C GLU A 4 19.14 -31.99 17.22
N LYS A 5 19.45 -30.99 18.06
CA LYS A 5 18.47 -30.18 18.80
C LYS A 5 18.04 -28.91 18.06
N ILE A 6 18.42 -28.78 16.78
CA ILE A 6 18.05 -27.66 15.92
C ILE A 6 17.16 -28.21 14.79
N SER A 7 16.00 -27.57 14.59
CA SER A 7 15.15 -27.79 13.43
C SER A 7 15.54 -26.84 12.30
N VAL A 8 15.64 -27.35 11.10
CA VAL A 8 15.89 -26.51 9.92
C VAL A 8 14.57 -26.21 9.22
N ILE A 9 14.36 -24.97 8.80
CA ILE A 9 13.24 -24.59 7.94
C ILE A 9 13.74 -24.09 6.58
N ILE A 10 13.11 -24.57 5.51
CA ILE A 10 13.41 -24.21 4.12
C ILE A 10 12.11 -23.88 3.41
N ILE A 11 11.99 -22.68 2.85
CA ILE A 11 10.92 -22.35 1.91
C ILE A 11 11.48 -22.50 0.51
N VAL A 12 10.82 -23.31 -0.32
CA VAL A 12 11.33 -23.63 -1.66
C VAL A 12 10.30 -23.32 -2.74
N LYS A 13 10.79 -22.77 -3.85
CA LYS A 13 10.07 -22.64 -5.11
C LYS A 13 11.07 -22.67 -6.27
N ASN A 14 10.97 -23.67 -7.14
CA ASN A 14 11.78 -23.81 -8.33
C ASN A 14 13.30 -23.75 -8.03
N ALA A 15 13.80 -24.71 -7.25
CA ALA A 15 15.19 -24.79 -6.82
C ALA A 15 15.84 -26.13 -7.20
N GLN A 16 15.44 -26.75 -8.32
CA GLN A 16 15.93 -28.06 -8.75
C GLN A 16 17.48 -28.15 -8.84
N ASN A 17 18.15 -27.03 -9.15
CA ASN A 17 19.59 -27.01 -9.37
C ASN A 17 20.41 -26.96 -8.07
N THR A 18 19.83 -26.51 -6.95
CA THR A 18 20.56 -26.21 -5.71
C THR A 18 20.06 -27.00 -4.51
N LEU A 19 18.81 -27.48 -4.55
CA LEU A 19 18.14 -28.10 -3.41
C LEU A 19 18.86 -29.32 -2.88
N PHE A 20 19.38 -30.20 -3.76
CA PHE A 20 20.06 -31.42 -3.33
C PHE A 20 21.28 -31.11 -2.46
N GLU A 21 22.15 -30.21 -2.92
CA GLU A 21 23.35 -29.80 -2.19
C GLU A 21 23.00 -29.05 -0.88
N CYS A 22 21.94 -28.23 -0.90
CA CYS A 22 21.43 -27.60 0.29
C CYS A 22 21.03 -28.63 1.34
N LEU A 23 20.16 -29.58 0.99
CA LEU A 23 19.70 -30.65 1.90
C LEU A 23 20.88 -31.53 2.38
N ASN A 24 21.83 -31.86 1.51
CA ASN A 24 22.99 -32.68 1.84
C ASN A 24 23.87 -32.00 2.91
N SER A 25 23.98 -30.66 2.88
CA SER A 25 24.73 -29.90 3.88
C SER A 25 24.09 -29.90 5.29
N LEU A 26 22.84 -30.36 5.39
CA LEU A 26 22.00 -30.24 6.61
C LEU A 26 21.73 -31.59 7.30
N LYS A 27 22.32 -32.70 6.85
CA LYS A 27 22.07 -34.06 7.38
C LYS A 27 22.37 -34.24 8.86
N GLU A 28 23.20 -33.39 9.46
CA GLU A 28 23.57 -33.47 10.87
C GLU A 28 22.51 -32.84 11.80
N PHE A 29 21.48 -32.18 11.24
CA PHE A 29 20.42 -31.51 12.02
C PHE A 29 19.30 -32.50 12.38
N GLY A 30 18.59 -32.22 13.49
CA GLY A 30 17.59 -33.15 14.03
C GLY A 30 16.36 -33.32 13.14
N GLU A 31 15.95 -32.30 12.42
CA GLU A 31 14.89 -32.36 11.43
C GLU A 31 15.00 -31.23 10.41
N ILE A 32 14.46 -31.47 9.22
CA ILE A 32 14.33 -30.49 8.16
C ILE A 32 12.86 -30.36 7.78
N ILE A 33 12.29 -29.17 7.91
CA ILE A 33 10.95 -28.82 7.46
C ILE A 33 11.08 -28.09 6.13
N LEU A 34 10.69 -28.73 5.03
CA LEU A 34 10.69 -28.17 3.69
C LEU A 34 9.26 -27.79 3.32
N LEU A 35 9.01 -26.50 3.12
CA LEU A 35 7.72 -25.97 2.70
C LEU A 35 7.78 -25.61 1.20
N ASN A 36 7.18 -26.46 0.36
CA ASN A 36 7.07 -26.23 -1.08
C ASN A 36 6.00 -25.18 -1.38
N ASN A 37 6.41 -24.11 -2.03
CA ASN A 37 5.52 -23.03 -2.44
C ASN A 37 5.22 -23.13 -3.94
N GLU A 38 4.44 -24.14 -4.35
CA GLU A 38 3.97 -24.32 -5.73
C GLU A 38 5.12 -24.39 -6.75
N SER A 39 6.14 -25.22 -6.52
CA SER A 39 7.19 -25.49 -7.51
C SER A 39 6.63 -26.20 -8.73
N THR A 40 7.11 -25.83 -9.91
CA THR A 40 6.69 -26.34 -11.22
C THR A 40 7.79 -27.12 -11.95
N ASP A 41 8.98 -27.19 -11.36
CA ASP A 41 10.15 -27.94 -11.82
C ASP A 41 10.36 -29.23 -10.99
N ASP A 42 11.50 -29.89 -11.13
CA ASP A 42 11.81 -31.14 -10.42
C ASP A 42 12.12 -30.97 -8.91
N THR A 43 11.95 -29.76 -8.34
CA THR A 43 12.24 -29.50 -6.92
C THR A 43 11.57 -30.49 -5.97
N LEU A 44 10.26 -30.74 -6.15
CA LEU A 44 9.52 -31.66 -5.26
C LEU A 44 9.95 -33.12 -5.44
N LYS A 45 10.31 -33.53 -6.65
CA LYS A 45 10.82 -34.85 -6.94
C LYS A 45 12.15 -35.06 -6.22
N ILE A 46 13.09 -34.13 -6.31
CA ILE A 46 14.38 -34.16 -5.61
C ILE A 46 14.20 -34.27 -4.10
N ALA A 47 13.29 -33.46 -3.53
CA ALA A 47 12.98 -33.51 -2.10
C ALA A 47 12.46 -34.89 -1.65
N LYS A 48 11.53 -35.49 -2.42
CA LYS A 48 10.97 -36.83 -2.13
C LYS A 48 12.00 -37.94 -2.30
N GLU A 49 12.90 -37.84 -3.26
CA GLU A 49 14.01 -38.79 -3.43
C GLU A 49 14.99 -38.72 -2.25
N PHE A 50 15.37 -37.49 -1.84
CA PHE A 50 16.23 -37.30 -0.67
C PHE A 50 15.58 -37.79 0.63
N GLN A 51 14.27 -37.67 0.78
CA GLN A 51 13.51 -38.12 1.95
C GLN A 51 13.60 -39.65 2.15
N LYS A 52 13.80 -40.43 1.09
CA LYS A 52 13.94 -41.90 1.21
C LYS A 52 15.15 -42.30 2.02
N ASP A 53 16.26 -41.55 1.86
CA ASP A 53 17.53 -41.79 2.54
C ASP A 53 17.67 -41.00 3.84
N PHE A 54 16.84 -39.96 4.02
CA PHE A 54 16.85 -39.07 5.19
C PHE A 54 15.45 -38.90 5.76
N THR A 55 15.04 -39.78 6.68
CA THR A 55 13.68 -39.88 7.22
C THR A 55 13.25 -38.66 8.08
N HIS A 56 14.20 -37.82 8.48
CA HIS A 56 13.95 -36.58 9.26
C HIS A 56 13.64 -35.35 8.38
N LEU A 57 13.45 -35.53 7.07
CA LEU A 57 12.93 -34.54 6.16
C LEU A 57 11.41 -34.62 6.10
N TYR A 58 10.71 -33.52 6.47
CA TYR A 58 9.26 -33.41 6.40
C TYR A 58 8.89 -32.40 5.33
N ILE A 59 8.07 -32.81 4.37
CA ILE A 59 7.69 -32.00 3.20
C ILE A 59 6.24 -31.55 3.37
N TYR A 60 6.02 -30.25 3.30
CA TYR A 60 4.70 -29.60 3.34
C TYR A 60 4.49 -28.75 2.09
N GLU A 61 3.24 -28.47 1.76
CA GLU A 61 2.87 -27.63 0.61
C GLU A 61 2.01 -26.44 1.07
N SER A 62 2.23 -25.28 0.45
CA SER A 62 1.44 -24.08 0.71
C SER A 62 1.41 -23.19 -0.52
N LYS A 63 0.27 -22.50 -0.73
CA LYS A 63 0.19 -21.38 -1.67
C LYS A 63 0.98 -20.20 -1.13
N PHE A 64 1.31 -19.25 -2.01
CA PHE A 64 2.00 -18.04 -1.60
C PHE A 64 1.10 -17.12 -0.76
N ILE A 65 1.43 -16.99 0.52
CA ILE A 65 0.75 -16.14 1.51
C ILE A 65 1.64 -15.00 2.02
N GLY A 66 2.84 -14.82 1.43
CA GLY A 66 3.89 -13.90 1.88
C GLY A 66 5.04 -14.65 2.54
N PHE A 67 6.28 -14.19 2.32
CA PHE A 67 7.46 -14.90 2.83
C PHE A 67 7.50 -14.99 4.36
N GLY A 68 7.14 -13.93 5.08
CA GLY A 68 7.09 -13.97 6.53
C GLY A 68 6.06 -14.96 7.07
N ALA A 69 4.87 -15.00 6.48
CA ALA A 69 3.81 -15.94 6.83
C ALA A 69 4.18 -17.39 6.51
N LEU A 70 4.82 -17.65 5.35
CA LEU A 70 5.33 -18.98 4.99
C LEU A 70 6.40 -19.48 5.97
N LYS A 71 7.35 -18.61 6.36
CA LYS A 71 8.37 -18.97 7.35
C LYS A 71 7.74 -19.25 8.72
N ASN A 72 6.75 -18.48 9.15
CA ASN A 72 6.01 -18.74 10.39
C ASN A 72 5.19 -20.05 10.30
N LEU A 73 4.63 -20.38 9.13
CA LEU A 73 3.96 -21.67 8.90
C LEU A 73 4.96 -22.82 9.02
N ALA A 74 6.15 -22.71 8.43
CA ALA A 74 7.20 -23.72 8.57
C ALA A 74 7.65 -23.87 10.03
N LEU A 75 7.74 -22.76 10.80
CA LEU A 75 8.05 -22.80 12.24
C LEU A 75 7.01 -23.60 13.04
N SER A 76 5.72 -23.54 12.68
CA SER A 76 4.67 -24.26 13.39
C SER A 76 4.81 -25.79 13.27
N HIS A 77 5.50 -26.28 12.27
CA HIS A 77 5.77 -27.71 12.06
C HIS A 77 7.03 -28.21 12.77
N THR A 78 7.88 -27.34 13.31
CA THR A 78 9.14 -27.73 13.96
C THR A 78 8.92 -28.29 15.36
N LYS A 79 9.68 -29.34 15.74
CA LYS A 79 9.68 -29.94 17.09
C LYS A 79 10.62 -29.20 18.04
N ASN A 80 11.83 -28.86 17.58
CA ASN A 80 12.82 -28.20 18.41
C ASN A 80 12.53 -26.71 18.61
N GLU A 81 13.07 -26.12 19.68
CA GLU A 81 12.97 -24.69 19.98
C GLU A 81 13.97 -23.85 19.18
N TRP A 82 15.15 -24.42 18.92
CA TRP A 82 16.18 -23.78 18.11
C TRP A 82 15.96 -24.05 16.63
N ILE A 83 16.02 -22.99 15.86
CA ILE A 83 15.69 -23.01 14.44
C ILE A 83 16.87 -22.48 13.63
N LEU A 84 17.23 -23.19 12.59
CA LEU A 84 18.04 -22.68 11.49
C LEU A 84 17.12 -22.40 10.30
N ASN A 85 17.01 -21.13 9.88
CA ASN A 85 16.36 -20.78 8.63
C ASN A 85 17.39 -20.67 7.52
N ILE A 86 17.23 -21.44 6.45
CA ILE A 86 18.12 -21.45 5.29
C ILE A 86 17.30 -21.38 4.02
N ASP A 87 17.84 -20.73 2.98
CA ASP A 87 17.19 -20.65 1.68
C ASP A 87 17.67 -21.82 0.81
N ALA A 88 16.87 -22.31 -0.16
CA ALA A 88 17.16 -23.52 -0.94
C ALA A 88 18.38 -23.39 -1.89
N ASP A 89 18.88 -22.18 -2.08
CA ASP A 89 20.08 -21.83 -2.84
C ASP A 89 21.30 -21.54 -1.93
N GLU A 90 21.21 -21.91 -0.65
CA GLU A 90 22.29 -21.75 0.33
C GLU A 90 22.82 -23.11 0.78
N ILE A 91 24.14 -23.23 0.90
CA ILE A 91 24.84 -24.43 1.42
C ILE A 91 25.57 -24.05 2.70
N LEU A 92 25.27 -24.75 3.81
CA LEU A 92 25.94 -24.54 5.09
C LEU A 92 27.35 -25.18 5.06
N GLU A 93 28.36 -24.34 5.33
CA GLU A 93 29.77 -24.80 5.36
C GLU A 93 30.04 -25.65 6.59
N ASN A 94 30.94 -26.66 6.46
CA ASN A 94 31.32 -27.51 7.58
C ASN A 94 31.95 -26.74 8.74
N GLU A 95 32.74 -25.73 8.43
CA GLU A 95 33.34 -24.83 9.42
C GLU A 95 32.28 -24.07 10.24
N ALA A 96 31.15 -23.71 9.62
CA ALA A 96 30.03 -23.08 10.32
C ALA A 96 29.34 -24.09 11.25
N LYS A 97 29.19 -25.34 10.85
CA LYS A 97 28.64 -26.41 11.69
C LYS A 97 29.52 -26.63 12.93
N GLU A 98 30.83 -26.70 12.76
CA GLU A 98 31.78 -26.87 13.85
C GLU A 98 31.78 -25.64 14.80
N GLU A 99 31.62 -24.46 14.27
CA GLU A 99 31.47 -23.23 15.08
C GLU A 99 30.16 -23.26 15.89
N LEU A 100 29.03 -23.68 15.29
CA LEU A 100 27.75 -23.85 15.96
C LEU A 100 27.83 -24.89 17.10
N LYS A 101 28.51 -26.00 16.91
CA LYS A 101 28.69 -27.05 17.95
C LYS A 101 29.40 -26.52 19.20
N LYS A 102 30.33 -25.58 19.05
CA LYS A 102 31.14 -25.00 20.14
C LYS A 102 30.44 -23.92 20.94
N LEU A 103 29.34 -23.35 20.41
CA LEU A 103 28.63 -22.24 21.06
C LEU A 103 27.63 -22.72 22.13
N GLU A 104 27.56 -21.97 23.21
CA GLU A 104 26.45 -22.04 24.17
C GLU A 104 25.38 -21.03 23.73
N PHE A 105 24.16 -21.51 23.64
CA PHE A 105 23.02 -20.68 23.20
C PHE A 105 22.17 -20.26 24.40
N LYS A 106 21.97 -18.94 24.51
CA LYS A 106 20.95 -18.36 25.41
C LYS A 106 19.72 -18.04 24.58
N GLU A 107 18.54 -18.20 25.15
CA GLU A 107 17.26 -18.04 24.44
C GLU A 107 17.17 -16.72 23.66
N GLN A 108 17.69 -15.63 24.21
CA GLN A 108 17.71 -14.30 23.58
C GLN A 108 18.75 -14.13 22.46
N ASN A 109 19.59 -15.13 22.21
CA ASN A 109 20.62 -15.04 21.17
C ASN A 109 20.01 -15.27 19.80
N ILE A 110 20.40 -14.43 18.86
CA ILE A 110 20.17 -14.65 17.43
C ILE A 110 21.52 -14.66 16.74
N LEU A 111 21.82 -15.76 16.00
CA LEU A 111 23.12 -15.91 15.37
C LEU A 111 23.05 -15.41 13.93
N ALA A 112 24.02 -14.60 13.58
CA ALA A 112 24.25 -14.10 12.24
C ALA A 112 25.35 -14.91 11.56
N LEU A 113 24.99 -15.65 10.54
CA LEU A 113 25.93 -16.38 9.72
C LEU A 113 26.51 -15.48 8.63
N THR A 114 27.78 -15.65 8.33
CA THR A 114 28.42 -15.01 7.19
C THR A 114 27.90 -15.62 5.90
N ARG A 115 27.51 -14.81 4.91
CA ARG A 115 27.01 -15.28 3.62
C ARG A 115 27.98 -14.91 2.49
N LYS A 116 28.49 -15.92 1.82
CA LYS A 116 29.38 -15.81 0.67
C LYS A 116 28.54 -15.82 -0.61
N ASN A 117 28.23 -14.65 -1.15
CA ASN A 117 27.47 -14.54 -2.39
C ASN A 117 28.33 -14.93 -3.60
N LEU A 118 27.88 -15.92 -4.35
CA LEU A 118 28.57 -16.46 -5.51
C LEU A 118 27.94 -15.93 -6.81
N TYR A 119 28.79 -15.70 -7.81
CA TYR A 119 28.40 -15.48 -9.18
C TYR A 119 29.14 -16.46 -10.05
N LYS A 120 28.44 -17.35 -10.76
CA LYS A 120 29.03 -18.48 -11.52
C LYS A 120 30.00 -19.34 -10.68
N GLY A 121 29.62 -19.59 -9.43
CA GLY A 121 30.44 -20.37 -8.51
C GLY A 121 31.61 -19.62 -7.84
N GLU A 122 31.93 -18.40 -8.26
CA GLU A 122 32.98 -17.58 -7.67
C GLU A 122 32.50 -16.64 -6.56
N TRP A 123 33.22 -16.62 -5.45
CA TRP A 123 32.87 -15.73 -4.32
C TRP A 123 33.26 -14.28 -4.60
N ILE A 124 32.26 -13.41 -4.66
CA ILE A 124 32.42 -11.99 -4.92
C ILE A 124 32.56 -11.21 -3.60
N LYS A 125 33.77 -10.80 -3.23
CA LYS A 125 34.08 -9.96 -2.05
C LYS A 125 33.98 -8.45 -2.32
N ALA A 126 33.33 -8.05 -3.42
CA ALA A 126 33.24 -6.69 -3.91
C ALA A 126 31.79 -6.28 -4.19
N CYS A 127 31.58 -5.16 -4.86
CA CYS A 127 30.28 -4.67 -5.34
C CYS A 127 29.21 -4.51 -4.24
N GLY A 128 29.62 -4.55 -2.97
CA GLY A 128 28.72 -4.48 -1.82
C GLY A 128 28.05 -5.81 -1.45
N TRP A 129 28.53 -6.92 -1.97
CA TRP A 129 28.10 -8.25 -1.61
C TRP A 129 28.85 -8.81 -0.40
N TRP A 130 29.91 -8.11 0.06
CA TRP A 130 30.71 -8.49 1.21
C TRP A 130 31.08 -7.24 2.04
N PRO A 131 31.16 -7.32 3.40
CA PRO A 131 30.66 -8.43 4.22
C PRO A 131 29.13 -8.49 4.22
N ASP A 132 28.60 -9.73 4.27
CA ASP A 132 27.16 -9.98 4.35
C ASP A 132 26.87 -10.96 5.51
N HIS A 133 26.07 -10.54 6.47
CA HIS A 133 25.68 -11.31 7.64
C HIS A 133 24.17 -11.42 7.70
N VAL A 134 23.68 -12.68 7.73
CA VAL A 134 22.24 -12.98 7.75
C VAL A 134 21.85 -13.65 9.05
N LEU A 135 20.80 -13.18 9.68
CA LEU A 135 20.26 -13.75 10.92
C LEU A 135 19.56 -15.07 10.56
N ARG A 136 20.16 -16.19 10.95
CA ARG A 136 19.72 -17.53 10.50
C ARG A 136 19.35 -18.46 11.65
N VAL A 137 20.01 -18.37 12.83
CA VAL A 137 19.75 -19.26 13.96
C VAL A 137 19.13 -18.47 15.10
N PHE A 138 18.01 -18.97 15.63
CA PHE A 138 17.26 -18.31 16.69
C PHE A 138 16.37 -19.29 17.47
N ASN A 139 15.93 -18.90 18.67
CA ASN A 139 14.94 -19.63 19.44
C ASN A 139 13.52 -19.17 19.08
N LYS A 140 12.63 -20.10 18.67
CA LYS A 140 11.25 -19.79 18.27
C LYS A 140 10.35 -19.30 19.41
N LYS A 141 10.73 -19.52 20.68
CA LYS A 141 10.05 -18.95 21.84
C LYS A 141 10.36 -17.47 22.03
N HIS A 142 11.58 -17.06 21.66
CA HIS A 142 12.02 -15.68 21.78
C HIS A 142 11.56 -14.80 20.62
N THR A 143 11.55 -15.33 19.37
CA THR A 143 11.23 -14.53 18.20
C THR A 143 10.59 -15.34 17.07
N LYS A 144 9.94 -14.62 16.16
CA LYS A 144 9.35 -15.12 14.92
C LYS A 144 9.55 -14.12 13.78
N PHE A 145 9.17 -14.48 12.57
CA PHE A 145 9.21 -13.56 11.44
C PHE A 145 8.04 -12.55 11.49
N ASN A 146 8.30 -11.32 10.99
CA ASN A 146 7.22 -10.37 10.72
C ASN A 146 6.38 -10.88 9.52
N GLU A 147 5.15 -10.37 9.39
CA GLU A 147 4.20 -10.78 8.35
C GLU A 147 4.37 -10.03 7.02
N ASN A 148 5.56 -9.50 6.75
CA ASN A 148 5.81 -8.80 5.50
C ASN A 148 5.73 -9.75 4.30
N LEU A 149 5.08 -9.28 3.23
CA LEU A 149 5.00 -10.03 1.96
C LEU A 149 6.38 -10.27 1.34
N VAL A 150 7.28 -9.29 1.47
CA VAL A 150 8.68 -9.33 1.02
C VAL A 150 9.56 -8.58 2.03
N HIS A 151 10.86 -8.90 2.07
CA HIS A 151 11.79 -8.37 3.07
C HIS A 151 11.38 -8.72 4.50
N GLU A 152 10.95 -9.96 4.69
CA GLU A 152 10.70 -10.51 6.00
C GLU A 152 11.98 -10.46 6.86
N SER A 153 11.80 -10.31 8.14
CA SER A 153 12.87 -10.28 9.12
C SER A 153 12.39 -10.81 10.45
N LEU A 154 13.32 -11.29 11.27
CA LEU A 154 13.02 -11.66 12.65
C LEU A 154 12.61 -10.40 13.43
N ILE A 155 11.63 -10.55 14.31
CA ILE A 155 11.19 -9.49 15.23
C ILE A 155 12.24 -9.39 16.34
N LEU A 156 12.95 -8.27 16.43
CA LEU A 156 13.97 -8.05 17.45
C LEU A 156 13.34 -7.43 18.69
N HIS A 157 13.50 -8.08 19.84
CA HIS A 157 13.11 -7.57 21.14
C HIS A 157 14.25 -6.76 21.78
N PRO A 158 13.98 -5.88 22.77
CA PRO A 158 15.02 -5.03 23.38
C PRO A 158 16.17 -5.81 24.02
N ASN A 159 15.92 -7.04 24.50
CA ASN A 159 16.91 -7.93 25.10
C ASN A 159 17.60 -8.89 24.11
N THR A 160 17.31 -8.77 22.81
CA THR A 160 17.92 -9.64 21.78
C THR A 160 19.42 -9.36 21.65
N GLN A 161 20.23 -10.41 21.71
CA GLN A 161 21.67 -10.37 21.52
C GLN A 161 22.04 -11.01 20.19
N LYS A 162 22.75 -10.27 19.33
CA LYS A 162 23.24 -10.76 18.05
C LYS A 162 24.65 -11.33 18.21
N VAL A 163 24.83 -12.58 17.84
CA VAL A 163 26.13 -13.26 17.82
C VAL A 163 26.55 -13.48 16.36
N TYR A 164 27.70 -12.97 15.98
CA TYR A 164 28.21 -13.05 14.61
C TYR A 164 29.20 -14.20 14.48
N LEU A 165 28.94 -15.15 13.56
CA LEU A 165 29.82 -16.24 13.23
C LEU A 165 30.80 -15.82 12.12
N LYS A 166 32.02 -16.36 12.22
CA LYS A 166 33.06 -16.14 11.19
C LYS A 166 32.74 -16.91 9.89
N ASN A 167 32.21 -18.11 10.05
CA ASN A 167 31.86 -19.01 8.97
C ASN A 167 30.34 -19.01 8.72
N GLY A 168 29.87 -19.54 7.59
CA GLY A 168 28.45 -19.47 7.31
C GLY A 168 28.00 -20.24 6.08
N LEU A 169 27.53 -19.52 5.11
CA LEU A 169 26.77 -20.02 3.98
C LEU A 169 27.45 -19.67 2.66
N LYS A 170 27.51 -20.65 1.73
CA LYS A 170 27.69 -20.37 0.30
C LYS A 170 26.31 -20.15 -0.32
N HIS A 171 26.10 -19.00 -0.95
CA HIS A 171 24.83 -18.63 -1.57
C HIS A 171 25.02 -18.57 -3.08
N PHE A 172 24.41 -19.49 -3.80
CA PHE A 172 24.40 -19.57 -5.26
C PHE A 172 23.38 -18.58 -5.84
N ALA A 173 23.69 -17.30 -5.65
CA ALA A 173 22.75 -16.21 -5.90
C ALA A 173 22.45 -16.01 -7.38
N PHE A 174 23.46 -16.27 -8.26
CA PHE A 174 23.39 -15.93 -9.67
C PHE A 174 24.34 -16.79 -10.51
N GLU A 175 23.80 -17.45 -11.52
CA GLU A 175 24.54 -18.24 -12.49
C GLU A 175 24.69 -17.53 -13.85
N SER A 176 23.89 -16.48 -14.08
CA SER A 176 23.84 -15.75 -15.36
C SER A 176 23.55 -14.28 -15.19
N ILE A 177 23.69 -13.52 -16.28
CA ILE A 177 23.21 -12.14 -16.36
C ILE A 177 21.69 -12.09 -16.27
N ASP A 178 21.00 -13.08 -16.84
CA ASP A 178 19.54 -13.14 -16.83
C ASP A 178 18.99 -13.20 -15.39
N ASP A 179 19.63 -13.98 -14.50
CA ASP A 179 19.27 -14.03 -13.08
C ASP A 179 19.42 -12.66 -12.40
N LEU A 180 20.50 -11.92 -12.74
CA LEU A 180 20.70 -10.55 -12.24
C LEU A 180 19.60 -9.62 -12.72
N LEU A 181 19.21 -9.71 -14.00
CA LEU A 181 18.17 -8.89 -14.62
C LEU A 181 16.78 -9.23 -14.07
N ASP A 182 16.45 -10.49 -13.93
CA ASP A 182 15.18 -10.96 -13.40
C ASP A 182 14.98 -10.47 -11.95
N LYS A 183 16.00 -10.66 -11.14
CA LYS A 183 16.01 -10.15 -9.75
C LYS A 183 15.87 -8.62 -9.70
N LEU A 184 16.60 -7.91 -10.57
CA LEU A 184 16.49 -6.46 -10.72
C LEU A 184 15.05 -6.05 -11.09
N GLN A 185 14.44 -6.72 -12.08
CA GLN A 185 13.07 -6.41 -12.53
C GLN A 185 12.06 -6.64 -11.42
N LYS A 186 12.11 -7.79 -10.75
CA LYS A 186 11.23 -8.15 -9.64
C LYS A 186 11.35 -7.16 -8.48
N TYR A 187 12.56 -6.93 -7.98
CA TYR A 187 12.78 -6.09 -6.79
C TYR A 187 12.55 -4.60 -7.05
N SER A 188 12.88 -4.09 -8.25
CA SER A 188 12.60 -2.68 -8.57
C SER A 188 11.10 -2.40 -8.68
N LYS A 189 10.29 -3.37 -9.19
CA LYS A 189 8.83 -3.27 -9.24
C LYS A 189 8.22 -3.28 -7.82
N LEU A 190 8.60 -4.25 -6.99
CA LEU A 190 8.12 -4.36 -5.61
C LEU A 190 8.48 -3.12 -4.79
N TRP A 191 9.72 -2.65 -4.92
CA TRP A 191 10.16 -1.44 -4.24
C TRP A 191 9.33 -0.21 -4.65
N ALA A 192 9.04 -0.05 -5.94
CA ALA A 192 8.24 1.07 -6.43
C ALA A 192 6.82 1.05 -5.86
N LEU A 193 6.18 -0.12 -5.77
CA LEU A 193 4.85 -0.29 -5.18
C LEU A 193 4.82 0.05 -3.69
N GLN A 194 5.84 -0.36 -2.93
CA GLN A 194 5.93 -0.09 -1.49
C GLN A 194 6.28 1.37 -1.16
N ASN A 195 6.89 2.10 -2.11
CA ASN A 195 7.42 3.44 -1.86
C ASN A 195 6.67 4.56 -2.62
N LEU A 196 5.38 4.38 -2.88
CA LEU A 196 4.54 5.37 -3.57
C LEU A 196 4.55 6.75 -2.88
N HIS A 197 4.84 6.80 -1.58
CA HIS A 197 4.99 8.03 -0.80
C HIS A 197 6.29 8.81 -1.09
N LYS A 198 7.32 8.16 -1.68
CA LYS A 198 8.62 8.80 -1.93
C LYS A 198 8.59 9.63 -3.21
N GLU A 199 9.35 10.71 -3.25
CA GLU A 199 9.56 11.51 -4.46
C GLU A 199 10.34 10.72 -5.52
N SER A 200 9.95 10.91 -6.79
CA SER A 200 10.59 10.29 -7.95
C SER A 200 10.67 11.30 -9.10
N GLY A 201 11.60 11.05 -10.01
CA GLY A 201 11.78 11.85 -11.21
C GLY A 201 13.00 11.36 -12.00
N ILE A 202 13.08 11.75 -13.28
CA ILE A 202 14.13 11.29 -14.20
C ILE A 202 15.52 11.63 -13.66
N CYS A 203 15.76 12.90 -13.31
CA CYS A 203 17.06 13.33 -12.76
C CYS A 203 17.46 12.56 -11.50
N LYS A 204 16.49 12.32 -10.59
CA LYS A 204 16.73 11.55 -9.38
C LYS A 204 17.08 10.08 -9.69
N ALA A 205 16.43 9.48 -10.68
CA ALA A 205 16.71 8.12 -11.12
C ALA A 205 18.13 8.01 -11.70
N LEU A 206 18.50 8.93 -12.59
CA LEU A 206 19.84 8.98 -13.19
C LEU A 206 20.94 9.13 -12.12
N VAL A 207 20.82 10.12 -11.23
CA VAL A 207 21.80 10.36 -10.15
C VAL A 207 21.91 9.14 -9.24
N ARG A 208 20.80 8.51 -8.86
CA ARG A 208 20.80 7.31 -8.00
C ARG A 208 21.40 6.10 -8.70
N GLY A 209 21.09 5.90 -9.98
CA GLY A 209 21.68 4.83 -10.79
C GLY A 209 23.18 4.97 -10.94
N PHE A 210 23.63 6.14 -11.41
CA PHE A 210 25.06 6.44 -11.57
C PHE A 210 25.84 6.34 -10.25
N TRP A 211 25.32 6.95 -9.17
CA TRP A 211 25.96 6.88 -7.86
C TRP A 211 26.09 5.44 -7.35
N THR A 212 25.06 4.61 -7.55
CA THR A 212 25.09 3.20 -7.13
C THR A 212 26.13 2.42 -7.93
N PHE A 213 26.19 2.61 -9.25
CA PHE A 213 27.22 2.03 -10.11
C PHE A 213 28.63 2.45 -9.63
N PHE A 214 28.88 3.75 -9.55
CA PHE A 214 30.20 4.29 -9.13
C PHE A 214 30.61 3.76 -7.76
N ARG A 215 29.71 3.80 -6.79
CA ARG A 215 29.97 3.28 -5.44
C ARG A 215 30.35 1.81 -5.45
N ASN A 216 29.63 0.98 -6.22
CA ASN A 216 29.90 -0.47 -6.25
C ASN A 216 31.15 -0.80 -7.04
N TYR A 217 31.34 -0.19 -8.19
CA TYR A 217 32.46 -0.48 -9.07
C TYR A 217 33.79 0.08 -8.53
N VAL A 218 33.78 1.33 -8.06
CA VAL A 218 34.99 2.01 -7.58
C VAL A 218 35.16 1.84 -6.07
N LEU A 219 34.23 2.39 -5.25
CA LEU A 219 34.42 2.45 -3.80
C LEU A 219 34.32 1.07 -3.12
N LYS A 220 33.52 0.16 -3.68
CA LYS A 220 33.37 -1.22 -3.20
C LYS A 220 34.19 -2.23 -4.02
N LYS A 221 35.27 -1.77 -4.63
CA LYS A 221 36.32 -2.60 -5.25
C LYS A 221 35.84 -3.51 -6.37
N GLY A 222 34.69 -3.25 -7.02
CA GLY A 222 34.20 -4.02 -8.17
C GLY A 222 35.19 -4.05 -9.34
N ILE A 223 35.93 -2.97 -9.54
CA ILE A 223 36.96 -2.83 -10.58
C ILE A 223 38.04 -3.95 -10.55
N PHE A 224 38.30 -4.53 -9.37
CA PHE A 224 39.27 -5.61 -9.21
C PHE A 224 38.73 -7.01 -9.54
N TYR A 225 37.45 -7.12 -9.89
CA TYR A 225 36.75 -8.36 -10.26
C TYR A 225 36.43 -8.43 -11.75
N GLY A 226 37.19 -7.70 -12.59
CA GLY A 226 37.08 -7.78 -14.04
C GLY A 226 35.65 -7.62 -14.55
N TYR A 227 35.25 -8.59 -15.40
CA TYR A 227 33.93 -8.64 -16.00
C TYR A 227 32.80 -8.80 -14.95
N GLU A 228 32.98 -9.68 -13.97
CA GLU A 228 31.97 -9.99 -12.93
C GLU A 228 31.70 -8.75 -12.08
N GLY A 229 32.76 -8.04 -11.66
CA GLY A 229 32.64 -6.81 -10.91
C GLY A 229 31.98 -5.69 -11.69
N PHE A 230 32.25 -5.60 -13.00
CA PHE A 230 31.62 -4.63 -13.88
C PHE A 230 30.12 -4.89 -14.03
N ILE A 231 29.74 -6.12 -14.46
CA ILE A 231 28.34 -6.45 -14.73
C ILE A 231 27.45 -6.37 -13.48
N ILE A 232 27.94 -6.84 -12.33
CA ILE A 232 27.23 -6.71 -11.04
C ILE A 232 27.01 -5.25 -10.69
N SER A 233 28.03 -4.40 -10.88
CA SER A 233 27.93 -2.97 -10.57
C SER A 233 26.95 -2.25 -11.51
N VAL A 234 26.93 -2.62 -12.80
CA VAL A 234 25.96 -2.11 -13.79
C VAL A 234 24.54 -2.53 -13.39
N CYS A 235 24.30 -3.81 -13.11
CA CYS A 235 22.97 -4.29 -12.68
C CYS A 235 22.49 -3.64 -11.40
N ASN A 236 23.36 -3.42 -10.41
CA ASN A 236 23.02 -2.69 -9.19
C ASN A 236 22.66 -1.23 -9.47
N GLY A 237 23.40 -0.57 -10.38
CA GLY A 237 23.12 0.80 -10.84
C GLY A 237 21.78 0.90 -11.56
N LEU A 238 21.53 -0.01 -12.51
CA LEU A 238 20.26 -0.12 -13.22
C LEU A 238 19.11 -0.44 -12.27
N GLY A 239 19.32 -1.29 -11.27
CA GLY A 239 18.33 -1.59 -10.23
C GLY A 239 17.92 -0.33 -9.45
N ALA A 240 18.88 0.51 -9.07
CA ALA A 240 18.62 1.79 -8.43
C ALA A 240 17.90 2.76 -9.37
N PHE A 241 18.29 2.84 -10.63
CA PHE A 241 17.63 3.65 -11.66
C PHE A 241 16.17 3.22 -11.86
N PHE A 242 15.91 1.94 -12.11
CA PHE A 242 14.56 1.43 -12.37
C PHE A 242 13.63 1.51 -11.15
N LYS A 243 14.12 1.43 -9.92
CA LYS A 243 13.33 1.72 -8.72
C LYS A 243 12.62 3.07 -8.81
N TYR A 244 13.35 4.12 -9.17
CA TYR A 244 12.81 5.47 -9.27
C TYR A 244 12.05 5.72 -10.57
N MET A 245 12.45 5.09 -11.69
CA MET A 245 11.70 5.21 -12.96
C MET A 245 10.35 4.52 -12.89
N LYS A 246 10.28 3.28 -12.38
CA LYS A 246 9.01 2.57 -12.17
C LYS A 246 8.10 3.31 -11.19
N LEU A 247 8.68 3.87 -10.11
CA LEU A 247 7.94 4.72 -9.20
C LEU A 247 7.39 5.98 -9.89
N TYR A 248 8.17 6.60 -10.76
CA TYR A 248 7.74 7.77 -11.54
C TYR A 248 6.61 7.42 -12.51
N GLU A 249 6.72 6.29 -13.21
CA GLU A 249 5.69 5.77 -14.10
C GLU A 249 4.38 5.46 -13.35
N LEU A 250 4.45 4.71 -12.25
CA LEU A 250 3.28 4.43 -11.39
C LEU A 250 2.58 5.69 -10.91
N LYS A 251 3.35 6.74 -10.60
CA LYS A 251 2.80 8.03 -10.17
C LYS A 251 2.15 8.83 -11.30
N LYS A 252 2.55 8.58 -12.55
CA LYS A 252 1.95 9.20 -13.73
C LYS A 252 0.71 8.47 -14.24
N GLN A 253 0.52 7.21 -13.86
CA GLN A 253 -0.69 6.47 -14.24
C GLN A 253 -1.92 7.18 -13.70
N LYS A 254 -2.86 7.43 -14.60
CA LYS A 254 -4.18 7.97 -14.26
C LYS A 254 -5.19 6.83 -14.20
N PRO A 255 -6.23 6.94 -13.36
CA PRO A 255 -7.28 5.93 -13.34
C PRO A 255 -8.00 5.91 -14.70
N LYS A 256 -8.34 4.71 -15.16
CA LYS A 256 -9.07 4.51 -16.41
C LYS A 256 -10.55 4.84 -16.26
N THR A 257 -11.09 4.64 -15.05
CA THR A 257 -12.49 4.88 -14.75
C THR A 257 -12.64 5.64 -13.43
N CYS A 258 -13.64 6.51 -13.35
CA CYS A 258 -14.00 7.20 -12.11
C CYS A 258 -15.51 7.14 -11.84
N ALA A 259 -15.86 7.03 -10.57
CA ALA A 259 -17.22 7.15 -10.07
C ALA A 259 -17.38 8.45 -9.29
N LEU A 260 -18.54 9.09 -9.43
CA LEU A 260 -18.99 10.16 -8.56
C LEU A 260 -20.05 9.62 -7.60
N ILE A 261 -19.75 9.63 -6.31
CA ILE A 261 -20.65 9.25 -5.24
C ILE A 261 -21.28 10.54 -4.68
N ILE A 262 -22.61 10.62 -4.68
CA ILE A 262 -23.36 11.78 -4.18
C ILE A 262 -24.19 11.32 -2.99
N THR A 263 -23.91 11.82 -1.78
CA THR A 263 -24.67 11.46 -0.58
C THR A 263 -25.92 12.35 -0.47
N THR A 264 -27.07 11.76 -0.15
CA THR A 264 -28.32 12.50 -0.01
C THR A 264 -29.19 11.96 1.14
N TYR A 265 -30.04 12.83 1.67
CA TYR A 265 -31.11 12.49 2.61
C TYR A 265 -32.22 13.54 2.57
N ASN A 266 -33.42 13.16 2.10
CA ASN A 266 -34.66 13.96 2.08
C ASN A 266 -34.52 15.38 1.49
N GLN A 267 -33.70 15.57 0.42
CA GLN A 267 -33.48 16.88 -0.20
C GLN A 267 -33.56 16.84 -1.74
N PRO A 268 -34.71 16.42 -2.32
CA PRO A 268 -34.81 16.22 -3.77
C PRO A 268 -34.53 17.48 -4.60
N LYS A 269 -35.00 18.66 -4.17
CA LYS A 269 -34.74 19.94 -4.89
C LYS A 269 -33.26 20.28 -4.99
N ARG A 270 -32.45 20.06 -3.93
CA ARG A 270 -31.01 20.31 -3.96
C ARG A 270 -30.31 19.26 -4.81
N LEU A 271 -30.71 17.98 -4.67
CA LEU A 271 -30.15 16.90 -5.47
C LEU A 271 -30.38 17.14 -6.96
N ALA A 272 -31.55 17.67 -7.37
CA ALA A 272 -31.83 18.02 -8.76
C ALA A 272 -30.80 19.02 -9.33
N LEU A 273 -30.54 20.13 -8.62
CA LEU A 273 -29.51 21.11 -9.02
C LEU A 273 -28.12 20.50 -9.14
N VAL A 274 -27.77 19.59 -8.22
CA VAL A 274 -26.50 18.88 -8.27
C VAL A 274 -26.44 17.96 -9.51
N LEU A 275 -27.48 17.15 -9.76
CA LEU A 275 -27.55 16.26 -10.92
C LEU A 275 -27.50 17.03 -12.25
N ASP A 276 -28.16 18.17 -12.34
CA ASP A 276 -28.07 19.03 -13.53
C ASP A 276 -26.66 19.60 -13.71
N SER A 277 -25.98 19.96 -12.63
CA SER A 277 -24.57 20.36 -12.73
C SER A 277 -23.65 19.22 -13.18
N VAL A 278 -23.97 17.97 -12.81
CA VAL A 278 -23.24 16.78 -13.24
C VAL A 278 -23.38 16.54 -14.74
N LYS A 279 -24.58 16.75 -15.32
CA LYS A 279 -24.79 16.65 -16.79
C LYS A 279 -23.88 17.58 -17.60
N ASN A 280 -23.44 18.69 -16.99
CA ASN A 280 -22.59 19.70 -17.63
C ASN A 280 -21.08 19.49 -17.43
N LEU A 281 -20.67 18.39 -16.79
CA LEU A 281 -19.26 18.10 -16.53
C LEU A 281 -18.49 17.70 -17.80
N ASP A 282 -17.22 18.05 -17.86
CA ASP A 282 -16.29 17.68 -18.92
C ASP A 282 -14.90 17.37 -18.34
N PRO A 283 -14.47 16.10 -18.33
CA PRO A 283 -15.22 14.90 -18.75
C PRO A 283 -16.34 14.51 -17.77
N LEU A 284 -17.30 13.74 -18.25
CA LEU A 284 -18.28 13.05 -17.41
C LEU A 284 -17.59 11.92 -16.61
N PRO A 285 -18.07 11.58 -15.39
CA PRO A 285 -17.66 10.35 -14.72
C PRO A 285 -18.21 9.12 -15.47
N ASN A 286 -17.58 7.95 -15.30
CA ASN A 286 -18.06 6.71 -15.90
C ASN A 286 -19.39 6.26 -15.27
N GLU A 287 -19.59 6.54 -14.00
CA GLU A 287 -20.81 6.25 -13.26
C GLU A 287 -21.04 7.26 -12.14
N VAL A 288 -22.29 7.52 -11.85
CA VAL A 288 -22.78 8.30 -10.71
C VAL A 288 -23.59 7.37 -9.81
N LEU A 289 -23.27 7.35 -8.52
CA LEU A 289 -24.03 6.58 -7.54
C LEU A 289 -24.59 7.53 -6.49
N ILE A 290 -25.90 7.55 -6.38
CA ILE A 290 -26.57 8.30 -5.32
C ILE A 290 -26.59 7.42 -4.07
N ALA A 291 -25.84 7.85 -3.07
CA ALA A 291 -25.75 7.21 -1.75
C ALA A 291 -26.82 7.82 -0.83
N ASP A 292 -27.97 7.16 -0.77
CA ASP A 292 -29.18 7.66 -0.12
C ASP A 292 -29.37 7.02 1.26
N ASP A 293 -29.27 7.84 2.31
CA ASP A 293 -29.33 7.42 3.72
C ASP A 293 -30.77 7.28 4.26
N GLY A 294 -31.68 6.76 3.43
CA GLY A 294 -33.06 6.47 3.84
C GLY A 294 -34.07 7.57 3.49
N SER A 295 -33.87 8.27 2.37
CA SER A 295 -34.84 9.28 1.92
C SER A 295 -36.21 8.67 1.61
N LYS A 296 -37.22 9.52 1.68
CA LYS A 296 -38.61 9.24 1.30
C LYS A 296 -38.74 9.12 -0.21
N GLU A 297 -39.92 8.67 -0.64
CA GLU A 297 -40.25 8.32 -2.04
C GLU A 297 -39.99 9.46 -3.05
N ASP A 298 -40.15 10.73 -2.65
CA ASP A 298 -39.92 11.88 -3.54
C ASP A 298 -38.49 11.90 -4.09
N THR A 299 -37.50 11.56 -3.27
CA THR A 299 -36.11 11.46 -3.72
C THR A 299 -35.92 10.30 -4.69
N ALA A 300 -36.55 9.13 -4.41
CA ALA A 300 -36.46 7.98 -5.29
C ALA A 300 -37.10 8.27 -6.66
N ARG A 301 -38.29 8.91 -6.69
CA ARG A 301 -38.95 9.31 -7.94
C ARG A 301 -38.09 10.27 -8.76
N LEU A 302 -37.50 11.27 -8.12
CA LEU A 302 -36.56 12.18 -8.78
C LEU A 302 -35.41 11.42 -9.44
N ILE A 303 -34.76 10.52 -8.71
CA ILE A 303 -33.63 9.76 -9.23
C ILE A 303 -34.06 8.89 -10.42
N GLN A 304 -35.23 8.22 -10.34
CA GLN A 304 -35.78 7.42 -11.45
C GLN A 304 -36.05 8.25 -12.71
N GLU A 305 -36.52 9.52 -12.55
CA GLU A 305 -36.68 10.42 -13.68
C GLU A 305 -35.34 10.75 -14.35
N TYR A 306 -34.32 11.06 -13.53
CA TYR A 306 -32.99 11.34 -14.06
C TYR A 306 -32.37 10.12 -14.74
N GLN A 307 -32.61 8.91 -14.23
CA GLN A 307 -32.07 7.68 -14.82
C GLN A 307 -32.50 7.45 -16.29
N LYS A 308 -33.67 7.95 -16.69
CA LYS A 308 -34.19 7.77 -18.06
C LYS A 308 -33.29 8.39 -19.12
N ASN A 309 -32.66 9.55 -18.85
CA ASN A 309 -31.90 10.34 -19.82
C ASN A 309 -30.61 10.93 -19.20
N PHE A 310 -29.94 10.17 -18.33
CA PHE A 310 -28.67 10.66 -17.75
C PHE A 310 -27.50 10.33 -18.69
N PRO A 311 -26.50 11.25 -18.87
CA PRO A 311 -25.46 11.09 -19.88
C PRO A 311 -24.42 10.00 -19.54
N CYS A 312 -24.46 9.43 -18.35
CA CYS A 312 -23.65 8.29 -17.94
C CYS A 312 -24.47 7.36 -17.03
N VAL A 313 -23.87 6.25 -16.57
CA VAL A 313 -24.57 5.31 -15.67
C VAL A 313 -24.94 6.00 -14.37
N LEU A 314 -26.23 6.07 -14.05
CA LEU A 314 -26.76 6.60 -12.79
C LEU A 314 -27.39 5.47 -11.97
N LYS A 315 -26.89 5.22 -10.76
CA LYS A 315 -27.39 4.19 -9.84
C LYS A 315 -27.93 4.83 -8.57
N HIS A 316 -29.02 4.27 -8.04
CA HIS A 316 -29.56 4.60 -6.72
C HIS A 316 -29.14 3.51 -5.74
N ILE A 317 -28.37 3.86 -4.72
CA ILE A 317 -27.98 2.98 -3.62
C ILE A 317 -28.66 3.50 -2.38
N TRP A 318 -29.65 2.78 -1.91
CA TRP A 318 -30.51 3.18 -0.78
C TRP A 318 -30.28 2.27 0.43
N GLN A 319 -30.51 2.78 1.61
CA GLN A 319 -30.64 2.01 2.84
C GLN A 319 -31.84 2.49 3.67
N GLU A 320 -32.34 1.62 4.53
CA GLU A 320 -33.43 1.95 5.44
C GLU A 320 -33.05 3.11 6.37
N ASP A 321 -33.98 4.05 6.61
CA ASP A 321 -33.79 5.14 7.57
C ASP A 321 -33.75 4.60 9.02
N LYS A 322 -32.57 4.54 9.58
CA LYS A 322 -32.27 4.20 10.99
C LYS A 322 -31.44 5.29 11.64
N GLY A 323 -31.70 6.55 11.29
CA GLY A 323 -30.93 7.72 11.68
C GLY A 323 -29.70 7.95 10.79
N PHE A 324 -28.93 8.95 11.12
CA PHE A 324 -27.82 9.44 10.29
C PHE A 324 -26.65 8.43 10.25
N ARG A 325 -26.53 7.66 9.17
CA ARG A 325 -25.51 6.59 8.98
C ARG A 325 -24.68 6.79 7.71
N LEU A 326 -24.14 8.01 7.59
CA LEU A 326 -23.40 8.45 6.42
C LEU A 326 -22.21 7.53 6.05
N SER A 327 -21.47 7.04 7.04
CA SER A 327 -20.35 6.10 6.82
C SER A 327 -20.79 4.82 6.12
N GLN A 328 -21.90 4.25 6.56
CA GLN A 328 -22.44 2.99 6.01
C GLN A 328 -22.93 3.15 4.57
N ILE A 329 -23.70 4.21 4.28
CA ILE A 329 -24.19 4.41 2.91
C ILE A 329 -23.09 4.75 1.93
N ARG A 330 -22.06 5.51 2.36
CA ARG A 330 -20.85 5.75 1.56
C ARG A 330 -20.14 4.43 1.25
N ASN A 331 -19.97 3.55 2.23
CA ASN A 331 -19.36 2.23 2.03
C ASN A 331 -20.14 1.40 1.01
N LYS A 332 -21.46 1.30 1.14
CA LYS A 332 -22.34 0.58 0.20
C LYS A 332 -22.20 1.10 -1.23
N ALA A 333 -22.26 2.42 -1.40
CA ALA A 333 -22.15 3.06 -2.72
C ALA A 333 -20.78 2.83 -3.34
N ILE A 334 -19.69 2.97 -2.57
CA ILE A 334 -18.33 2.76 -3.06
C ILE A 334 -18.09 1.29 -3.42
N GLN A 335 -18.59 0.36 -2.62
CA GLN A 335 -18.51 -1.09 -2.91
C GLN A 335 -19.24 -1.46 -4.20
N ALA A 336 -20.44 -0.88 -4.43
CA ALA A 336 -21.26 -1.10 -5.63
C ALA A 336 -20.65 -0.46 -6.91
N SER A 337 -19.71 0.44 -6.79
CA SER A 337 -18.99 1.04 -7.92
C SER A 337 -18.04 0.04 -8.57
N LYS A 338 -17.95 0.09 -9.91
CA LYS A 338 -16.97 -0.66 -10.71
C LYS A 338 -15.72 0.14 -11.06
N SER A 339 -15.69 1.41 -10.68
CA SER A 339 -14.62 2.33 -11.06
C SER A 339 -13.39 2.22 -10.15
N GLU A 340 -12.21 2.50 -10.73
CA GLU A 340 -10.92 2.48 -10.03
C GLU A 340 -10.74 3.67 -9.08
N TYR A 341 -11.34 4.82 -9.43
CA TYR A 341 -11.20 6.08 -8.71
C TYR A 341 -12.55 6.58 -8.23
N ILE A 342 -12.60 6.96 -6.97
CA ILE A 342 -13.82 7.39 -6.29
C ILE A 342 -13.71 8.88 -5.97
N ILE A 343 -14.74 9.62 -6.36
CA ILE A 343 -14.94 11.02 -5.97
C ILE A 343 -16.23 11.06 -5.15
N VAL A 344 -16.19 11.60 -3.95
CA VAL A 344 -17.33 11.69 -3.04
C VAL A 344 -17.68 13.15 -2.81
N ILE A 345 -18.96 13.49 -2.96
CA ILE A 345 -19.53 14.79 -2.65
C ILE A 345 -20.82 14.65 -1.83
N ASP A 346 -21.21 15.72 -1.16
CA ASP A 346 -22.53 15.81 -0.54
C ASP A 346 -23.58 16.28 -1.57
N GLY A 347 -24.86 15.93 -1.36
CA GLY A 347 -25.98 16.19 -2.27
C GLY A 347 -26.42 17.65 -2.37
N ASP A 348 -25.62 18.55 -1.85
CA ASP A 348 -25.81 20.01 -1.88
C ASP A 348 -24.61 20.74 -2.53
N MET A 349 -23.81 20.01 -3.31
CA MET A 349 -22.59 20.53 -3.95
C MET A 349 -22.78 20.70 -5.45
N ILE A 350 -23.02 21.91 -5.94
CA ILE A 350 -23.08 22.23 -7.38
C ILE A 350 -21.66 22.25 -7.95
N LEU A 351 -21.43 21.46 -9.00
CA LEU A 351 -20.11 21.20 -9.55
C LEU A 351 -19.78 22.12 -10.73
N LYS A 352 -18.54 22.58 -10.79
CA LYS A 352 -18.03 23.32 -11.96
C LYS A 352 -17.65 22.38 -13.09
N LYS A 353 -17.78 22.81 -14.35
CA LYS A 353 -17.59 22.00 -15.57
C LYS A 353 -16.34 21.11 -15.54
N ASN A 354 -15.21 21.60 -15.05
CA ASN A 354 -13.93 20.87 -15.00
C ASN A 354 -13.70 20.08 -13.69
N PHE A 355 -14.74 19.89 -12.87
CA PHE A 355 -14.61 19.27 -11.54
C PHE A 355 -13.96 17.89 -11.57
N ILE A 356 -14.44 17.00 -12.46
CA ILE A 356 -13.88 15.64 -12.61
C ILE A 356 -12.45 15.71 -13.16
N ALA A 357 -12.21 16.53 -14.17
CA ALA A 357 -10.87 16.72 -14.76
C ALA A 357 -9.85 17.14 -13.69
N ASP A 358 -10.24 18.05 -12.79
CA ASP A 358 -9.38 18.53 -11.72
C ASP A 358 -8.99 17.40 -10.76
N HIS A 359 -9.95 16.57 -10.32
CA HIS A 359 -9.66 15.42 -9.47
C HIS A 359 -8.76 14.40 -10.19
N LEU A 360 -9.06 14.05 -11.44
CA LEU A 360 -8.28 13.11 -12.23
C LEU A 360 -6.86 13.62 -12.50
N ASN A 361 -6.67 14.90 -12.75
CA ASN A 361 -5.35 15.49 -12.99
C ASN A 361 -4.40 15.35 -11.80
N PHE A 362 -4.94 15.35 -10.58
CA PHE A 362 -4.17 15.20 -9.35
C PHE A 362 -4.24 13.80 -8.75
N SER A 363 -5.03 12.89 -9.33
CA SER A 363 -5.17 11.52 -8.86
C SER A 363 -3.84 10.78 -8.84
N GLN A 364 -3.57 10.08 -7.75
CA GLN A 364 -2.40 9.24 -7.57
C GLN A 364 -2.68 8.20 -6.48
N LYS A 365 -2.24 6.96 -6.66
CA LYS A 365 -2.34 5.93 -5.62
C LYS A 365 -1.68 6.40 -4.32
N LYS A 366 -2.28 6.03 -3.19
CA LYS A 366 -1.85 6.44 -1.85
C LYS A 366 -1.93 7.97 -1.61
N ILE A 367 -2.73 8.70 -2.39
CA ILE A 367 -3.04 10.11 -2.12
C ILE A 367 -4.54 10.30 -1.99
N PHE A 368 -4.95 10.79 -0.82
CA PHE A 368 -6.28 11.33 -0.59
C PHE A 368 -6.31 12.79 -1.02
N LEU A 369 -7.26 13.16 -1.86
CA LEU A 369 -7.46 14.52 -2.32
C LEU A 369 -8.70 15.15 -1.65
N GLN A 370 -8.58 16.40 -1.26
CA GLN A 370 -9.71 17.24 -0.85
C GLN A 370 -9.82 18.42 -1.80
N GLY A 371 -10.97 18.56 -2.48
CA GLY A 371 -11.26 19.65 -3.39
C GLY A 371 -11.60 20.96 -2.68
N SER A 372 -11.83 22.01 -3.48
CA SER A 372 -12.20 23.35 -3.01
C SER A 372 -13.71 23.54 -3.00
N ARG A 373 -14.20 24.40 -2.11
CA ARG A 373 -15.60 24.81 -2.10
C ARG A 373 -15.78 26.30 -1.87
N VAL A 374 -16.87 26.83 -2.39
CA VAL A 374 -17.45 28.15 -2.07
C VAL A 374 -18.73 27.89 -1.31
N ILE A 375 -19.00 28.60 -0.24
CA ILE A 375 -20.23 28.45 0.53
C ILE A 375 -21.15 29.60 0.15
N LEU A 376 -22.36 29.28 -0.33
CA LEU A 376 -23.43 30.22 -0.61
C LEU A 376 -24.13 30.63 0.70
N ASN A 377 -24.71 31.82 0.72
CA ASN A 377 -25.57 32.26 1.84
C ASN A 377 -27.02 31.81 1.62
N GLN A 378 -27.86 32.02 2.62
CA GLN A 378 -29.27 31.62 2.59
C GLN A 378 -30.04 32.27 1.44
N LYS A 379 -29.85 33.59 1.20
CA LYS A 379 -30.52 34.34 0.13
C LYS A 379 -30.10 33.82 -1.27
N GLU A 380 -28.80 33.63 -1.48
CA GLU A 380 -28.28 33.07 -2.74
C GLU A 380 -28.81 31.66 -3.00
N THR A 381 -28.95 30.85 -1.94
CA THR A 381 -29.50 29.49 -2.01
C THR A 381 -30.98 29.49 -2.35
N GLN A 382 -31.79 30.37 -1.69
CA GLN A 382 -33.22 30.45 -1.97
C GLN A 382 -33.48 30.82 -3.42
N GLU A 383 -32.76 31.80 -3.94
CA GLU A 383 -32.87 32.22 -5.35
C GLU A 383 -32.56 31.07 -6.33
N LEU A 384 -31.55 30.24 -6.02
CA LEU A 384 -31.22 29.06 -6.82
C LEU A 384 -32.32 27.99 -6.81
N LEU A 385 -32.93 27.77 -5.64
CA LEU A 385 -34.01 26.79 -5.49
C LEU A 385 -35.32 27.23 -6.13
N ASP A 386 -35.62 28.55 -6.09
CA ASP A 386 -36.83 29.12 -6.67
C ASP A 386 -36.77 29.13 -8.21
N ILE A 387 -35.61 29.46 -8.78
CA ILE A 387 -35.41 29.53 -10.23
C ILE A 387 -35.07 28.12 -10.80
N ASN A 388 -34.57 27.21 -9.97
CA ASN A 388 -34.13 25.85 -10.36
C ASN A 388 -33.10 25.86 -11.48
N ASP A 389 -32.13 26.78 -11.44
CA ASP A 389 -31.00 26.87 -12.38
C ASP A 389 -29.66 26.83 -11.66
N PHE A 390 -28.93 25.73 -11.79
CA PHE A 390 -27.60 25.55 -11.16
C PHE A 390 -26.55 26.54 -11.68
N ASN A 391 -26.72 27.09 -12.93
CA ASN A 391 -25.76 28.02 -13.52
C ASN A 391 -25.70 29.34 -12.74
N LEU A 392 -26.78 29.71 -12.06
CA LEU A 392 -26.81 30.90 -11.21
C LEU A 392 -25.78 30.83 -10.09
N ALA A 393 -25.45 29.61 -9.58
CA ALA A 393 -24.42 29.45 -8.56
C ALA A 393 -23.07 30.04 -9.01
N PHE A 394 -22.72 29.91 -10.30
CA PHE A 394 -21.45 30.39 -10.84
C PHE A 394 -21.39 31.93 -10.96
N LYS A 395 -22.52 32.61 -10.89
CA LYS A 395 -22.62 34.07 -10.87
C LYS A 395 -22.55 34.65 -9.45
N LYS A 396 -22.71 33.79 -8.42
CA LYS A 396 -22.70 34.21 -7.01
C LYS A 396 -21.28 34.36 -6.48
N LYS A 397 -21.08 35.34 -5.60
CA LYS A 397 -19.82 35.57 -4.90
C LYS A 397 -19.61 34.58 -3.74
N GLY A 398 -20.71 34.10 -3.16
CA GLY A 398 -20.70 33.24 -1.98
C GLY A 398 -20.40 34.02 -0.69
N PHE A 399 -20.58 33.35 0.45
CA PHE A 399 -20.35 33.92 1.79
C PHE A 399 -18.94 33.66 2.31
N LYS A 400 -18.40 32.46 2.07
CA LYS A 400 -17.04 32.05 2.48
C LYS A 400 -16.24 31.49 1.32
N ASN A 401 -14.90 31.64 1.40
CA ASN A 401 -13.94 31.14 0.42
C ASN A 401 -14.06 31.76 -0.99
N GLN A 402 -14.57 32.97 -1.10
CA GLN A 402 -14.74 33.74 -2.36
C GLN A 402 -13.46 33.79 -3.22
N ARG A 403 -12.28 33.88 -2.56
CA ARG A 403 -10.96 33.83 -3.25
C ARG A 403 -10.78 32.61 -4.15
N ASN A 404 -11.48 31.49 -3.87
CA ASN A 404 -11.41 30.29 -4.69
C ASN A 404 -11.96 30.52 -6.10
N ILE A 405 -12.96 31.40 -6.25
CA ILE A 405 -13.55 31.75 -7.55
C ILE A 405 -12.54 32.51 -8.40
N PHE A 406 -11.93 33.54 -7.79
CA PHE A 406 -10.98 34.41 -8.50
C PHE A 406 -9.71 33.65 -8.90
N LEU A 407 -9.15 32.90 -7.99
CA LEU A 407 -7.88 32.19 -8.21
C LEU A 407 -8.02 30.91 -9.03
N ALA A 408 -9.22 30.30 -9.12
CA ALA A 408 -9.46 29.13 -9.97
C ALA A 408 -9.18 29.42 -11.46
N LYS A 409 -9.29 30.67 -11.90
CA LYS A 409 -8.98 31.09 -13.28
C LYS A 409 -7.48 31.05 -13.60
N TYR A 410 -6.62 31.23 -12.60
CA TYR A 410 -5.17 31.41 -12.78
C TYR A 410 -4.33 30.20 -12.34
N THR A 411 -4.88 29.26 -11.59
CA THR A 411 -4.11 28.29 -10.83
C THR A 411 -3.81 26.99 -11.52
N TYR A 412 -4.35 26.70 -12.71
CA TYR A 412 -3.93 25.53 -13.48
C TYR A 412 -2.40 25.52 -13.71
N ARG A 413 -1.78 26.70 -13.83
CA ARG A 413 -0.31 26.87 -13.87
C ARG A 413 0.37 26.78 -12.51
N PHE A 414 -0.28 27.21 -11.44
CA PHE A 414 0.31 27.29 -10.08
C PHE A 414 0.07 26.04 -9.23
N SER A 415 -0.90 25.19 -9.56
CA SER A 415 -1.20 23.97 -8.81
C SER A 415 -0.03 22.96 -8.81
N LYS A 416 0.86 23.04 -9.81
CA LYS A 416 2.14 22.31 -9.79
C LYS A 416 3.11 22.78 -8.70
N LEU A 417 2.93 23.98 -8.16
CA LEU A 417 3.75 24.57 -7.10
C LEU A 417 3.23 24.29 -5.69
N ASP A 418 1.96 23.90 -5.52
CA ASP A 418 1.42 23.56 -4.19
C ASP A 418 1.79 22.13 -3.80
N LYS A 419 3.05 21.97 -3.44
CA LYS A 419 3.64 20.70 -2.99
C LYS A 419 3.41 20.41 -1.52
N LYS A 420 2.53 21.12 -0.80
CA LYS A 420 2.22 20.80 0.60
C LYS A 420 1.48 19.47 0.71
N ILE A 421 2.24 18.40 0.71
CA ILE A 421 1.79 17.05 1.02
C ILE A 421 1.98 16.87 2.53
N PHE A 422 0.90 16.62 3.24
CA PHE A 422 0.95 16.38 4.68
C PHE A 422 1.40 14.94 4.95
N LYS A 423 2.45 14.81 5.74
CA LYS A 423 2.99 13.53 6.21
C LYS A 423 2.38 13.15 7.57
N LYS A 424 2.53 11.87 7.92
CA LYS A 424 2.01 11.10 9.05
C LYS A 424 1.92 11.75 10.45
N THR A 425 2.57 12.86 10.73
CA THR A 425 2.87 13.29 12.11
C THR A 425 2.05 14.48 12.59
N GLN A 426 1.23 15.11 11.74
CA GLN A 426 0.43 16.26 12.14
C GLN A 426 -1.06 15.95 12.02
N LEU A 427 -1.81 16.13 13.11
CA LEU A 427 -3.27 16.16 13.09
C LEU A 427 -3.74 17.20 12.07
N ILE A 428 -4.32 16.74 10.96
CA ILE A 428 -4.76 17.62 9.87
C ILE A 428 -6.07 18.28 10.30
N LYS A 429 -6.01 19.58 10.55
CA LYS A 429 -7.21 20.38 10.82
C LYS A 429 -7.98 20.67 9.53
N GLY A 430 -9.32 20.67 9.61
CA GLY A 430 -10.20 21.10 8.52
C GLY A 430 -10.31 20.10 7.37
N ILE A 431 -10.28 18.81 7.66
CA ILE A 431 -10.74 17.75 6.77
C ILE A 431 -12.24 17.90 6.58
N ARG A 432 -12.74 17.61 5.38
CA ARG A 432 -14.15 17.76 5.01
C ARG A 432 -14.55 16.69 4.02
N GLY A 433 -15.58 15.93 4.36
CA GLY A 433 -16.11 14.84 3.56
C GLY A 433 -16.86 15.27 2.29
N CYS A 434 -17.28 16.54 2.21
CA CYS A 434 -18.15 17.03 1.15
C CYS A 434 -17.51 17.17 -0.25
N ASN A 435 -16.22 16.97 -0.39
CA ASN A 435 -15.49 17.04 -1.68
C ASN A 435 -14.14 16.34 -1.53
N MET A 436 -14.10 15.04 -1.78
CA MET A 436 -12.91 14.22 -1.58
C MET A 436 -12.78 13.17 -2.68
N SER A 437 -11.55 12.69 -2.89
CA SER A 437 -11.32 11.59 -3.83
C SER A 437 -10.09 10.76 -3.49
N PHE A 438 -10.12 9.48 -3.92
CA PHE A 438 -9.10 8.48 -3.67
C PHE A 438 -9.26 7.28 -4.60
N TYR A 439 -8.24 6.44 -4.71
CA TYR A 439 -8.39 5.15 -5.40
C TYR A 439 -9.20 4.17 -4.56
N LYS A 440 -10.10 3.41 -5.22
CA LYS A 440 -10.93 2.39 -4.57
C LYS A 440 -10.06 1.36 -3.83
N SER A 441 -8.95 0.94 -4.41
CA SER A 441 -8.00 0.03 -3.76
C SER A 441 -7.38 0.58 -2.47
N ASP A 442 -7.23 1.91 -2.34
CA ASP A 442 -6.74 2.53 -1.11
C ASP A 442 -7.81 2.60 -0.03
N PHE A 443 -9.08 2.74 -0.42
CA PHE A 443 -10.25 2.65 0.45
C PHE A 443 -10.42 1.22 0.99
N GLU A 444 -10.33 0.21 0.13
CA GLU A 444 -10.43 -1.19 0.50
C GLU A 444 -9.31 -1.62 1.46
N ALA A 445 -8.08 -1.13 1.25
CA ALA A 445 -6.93 -1.43 2.08
C ALA A 445 -7.02 -0.91 3.54
N ILE A 446 -7.99 -0.05 3.83
CA ILE A 446 -8.29 0.46 5.18
C ILE A 446 -9.71 0.11 5.63
N GLU A 447 -10.38 -0.82 4.93
CA GLU A 447 -11.74 -1.29 5.21
C GLU A 447 -12.83 -0.19 5.15
N GLY A 448 -12.61 0.85 4.34
CA GLY A 448 -13.59 1.91 4.11
C GLY A 448 -13.82 2.85 5.29
N PHE A 449 -14.98 3.51 5.31
CA PHE A 449 -15.39 4.35 6.43
C PHE A 449 -15.78 3.50 7.64
N ASN A 450 -15.46 3.97 8.82
CA ASN A 450 -15.82 3.29 10.07
C ASN A 450 -17.33 3.47 10.34
N GLU A 451 -18.08 2.37 10.30
CA GLU A 451 -19.54 2.37 10.46
C GLU A 451 -20.00 2.53 11.92
N LYS A 452 -19.08 2.58 12.88
CA LYS A 452 -19.38 2.93 14.28
C LYS A 452 -19.74 4.40 14.45
N PHE A 453 -19.43 5.26 13.44
CA PHE A 453 -19.87 6.64 13.44
C PHE A 453 -21.36 6.73 13.09
N VAL A 454 -22.13 7.19 14.05
CA VAL A 454 -23.56 7.52 13.92
C VAL A 454 -23.75 8.99 14.23
N GLY A 455 -24.61 9.68 13.49
CA GLY A 455 -24.75 11.13 13.61
C GLY A 455 -23.60 11.90 12.96
N TRP A 456 -23.56 13.20 13.19
CA TRP A 456 -22.64 14.09 12.53
C TRP A 456 -21.29 14.18 13.24
N GLY A 457 -20.19 14.10 12.46
CA GLY A 457 -18.87 14.61 12.82
C GLY A 457 -17.80 13.53 13.03
N ARG A 458 -16.58 13.84 12.59
CA ARG A 458 -15.32 13.10 12.73
C ARG A 458 -15.14 11.88 11.83
N GLU A 459 -16.14 11.37 11.13
CA GLU A 459 -16.05 10.22 10.25
C GLU A 459 -15.02 10.42 9.11
N ASP A 460 -14.97 11.63 8.54
CA ASP A 460 -13.99 12.02 7.51
C ASP A 460 -12.57 12.16 8.08
N SER A 461 -12.45 12.74 9.26
CA SER A 461 -11.17 12.92 9.94
C SER A 461 -10.55 11.59 10.35
N GLU A 462 -11.37 10.66 10.82
CA GLU A 462 -10.96 9.31 11.20
C GLU A 462 -10.55 8.49 9.97
N PHE A 463 -11.33 8.54 8.90
CA PHE A 463 -10.99 7.88 7.64
C PHE A 463 -9.63 8.35 7.11
N VAL A 464 -9.39 9.67 7.07
CA VAL A 464 -8.11 10.24 6.64
C VAL A 464 -6.97 9.84 7.58
N ALA A 465 -7.21 9.75 8.89
CA ALA A 465 -6.18 9.31 9.84
C ALA A 465 -5.72 7.87 9.52
N ARG A 466 -6.66 6.92 9.32
CA ARG A 466 -6.33 5.54 8.92
C ARG A 466 -5.64 5.49 7.57
N PHE A 467 -6.07 6.32 6.63
CA PHE A 467 -5.43 6.43 5.33
C PHE A 467 -3.95 6.86 5.45
N LEU A 468 -3.65 7.82 6.34
CA LEU A 468 -2.28 8.26 6.60
C LEU A 468 -1.46 7.20 7.35
N PHE A 469 -2.06 6.47 8.29
CA PHE A 469 -1.38 5.37 8.99
C PHE A 469 -1.04 4.21 8.03
N ASN A 470 -1.85 3.99 6.99
CA ASN A 470 -1.57 3.05 5.90
C ASN A 470 -0.60 3.60 4.84
N ASN A 471 0.36 4.42 5.23
CA ASN A 471 1.34 5.05 4.35
C ASN A 471 0.73 5.94 3.24
N GLY A 472 -0.49 6.39 3.40
CA GLY A 472 -1.11 7.36 2.52
C GLY A 472 -0.60 8.79 2.75
N LEU A 473 -0.98 9.68 1.84
CA LEU A 473 -0.69 11.11 1.88
C LEU A 473 -1.99 11.89 1.70
N PHE A 474 -2.07 13.07 2.31
CA PHE A 474 -3.21 13.97 2.16
C PHE A 474 -2.80 15.22 1.36
N ARG A 475 -3.63 15.61 0.39
CA ARG A 475 -3.42 16.81 -0.41
C ARG A 475 -4.71 17.61 -0.57
N ARG A 476 -4.64 18.91 -0.32
CA ARG A 476 -5.72 19.87 -0.66
C ARG A 476 -5.49 20.40 -2.06
N LEU A 477 -6.54 20.35 -2.88
CA LEU A 477 -6.57 20.99 -4.19
C LEU A 477 -7.02 22.44 -4.00
N LYS A 478 -6.05 23.34 -3.76
CA LYS A 478 -6.38 24.75 -3.66
C LYS A 478 -6.85 25.25 -5.02
N PHE A 479 -8.04 25.87 -5.04
CA PHE A 479 -8.66 26.49 -6.20
C PHE A 479 -9.05 25.55 -7.35
N ASN A 480 -8.80 24.25 -7.23
CA ASN A 480 -9.18 23.22 -8.19
C ASN A 480 -10.28 22.32 -7.59
N ALA A 481 -10.94 21.54 -8.44
CA ALA A 481 -12.11 20.74 -8.06
C ALA A 481 -13.13 21.60 -7.28
N LEU A 482 -13.51 22.72 -7.89
CA LEU A 482 -14.34 23.72 -7.25
C LEU A 482 -15.82 23.34 -7.32
N ALA A 483 -16.47 23.34 -6.15
CA ALA A 483 -17.90 23.16 -6.02
C ALA A 483 -18.52 24.30 -5.19
N TYR A 484 -19.79 24.58 -5.42
CA TYR A 484 -20.57 25.56 -4.69
C TYR A 484 -21.51 24.85 -3.73
N HIS A 485 -21.30 25.07 -2.43
CA HIS A 485 -22.07 24.44 -1.37
C HIS A 485 -23.31 25.25 -1.07
N ILE A 486 -24.47 24.70 -1.32
CA ILE A 486 -25.78 25.27 -1.05
C ILE A 486 -25.94 25.38 0.46
N TYR A 487 -26.46 26.53 0.94
CA TYR A 487 -26.67 26.74 2.37
C TYR A 487 -27.73 25.78 2.93
N HIS A 488 -27.41 25.23 4.07
CA HIS A 488 -28.35 24.51 4.93
C HIS A 488 -28.03 24.78 6.40
N GLU A 489 -28.98 24.56 7.27
CA GLU A 489 -28.78 24.59 8.71
C GLU A 489 -27.78 23.47 9.13
N GLU A 490 -26.99 23.73 10.17
CA GLU A 490 -26.05 22.76 10.67
C GLU A 490 -26.79 21.53 11.27
N ASN A 491 -26.31 20.34 11.00
CA ASN A 491 -26.83 19.12 11.60
C ASN A 491 -26.65 19.12 13.13
N SER A 492 -27.48 18.35 13.83
CA SER A 492 -27.37 18.16 15.27
C SER A 492 -25.98 17.66 15.66
N LYS A 493 -25.41 18.25 16.70
CA LYS A 493 -24.08 17.91 17.25
C LYS A 493 -24.13 16.92 18.42
N ASN A 494 -25.29 16.32 18.72
CA ASN A 494 -25.48 15.46 19.88
C ASN A 494 -24.50 14.28 19.96
N MET A 495 -24.08 13.74 18.80
CA MET A 495 -23.16 12.61 18.72
C MET A 495 -21.68 13.02 18.58
N LEU A 496 -21.38 14.33 18.54
CA LEU A 496 -20.04 14.81 18.26
C LEU A 496 -19.00 14.34 19.28
N GLU A 497 -19.36 14.30 20.56
CA GLU A 497 -18.43 13.90 21.62
C GLU A 497 -18.08 12.40 21.52
N SER A 498 -19.10 11.54 21.39
CA SER A 498 -18.87 10.09 21.21
C SER A 498 -18.06 9.78 19.94
N ASN A 499 -18.37 10.45 18.85
CA ASN A 499 -17.64 10.36 17.60
C ASN A 499 -16.19 10.86 17.75
N HIS A 500 -15.98 11.89 18.57
CA HIS A 500 -14.63 12.39 18.85
C HIS A 500 -13.78 11.37 19.62
N GLN A 501 -14.38 10.62 20.55
CA GLN A 501 -13.67 9.54 21.27
C GLN A 501 -13.24 8.41 20.34
N ILE A 502 -14.08 7.99 19.38
CA ILE A 502 -13.72 7.00 18.34
C ILE A 502 -12.50 7.50 17.53
N TYR A 503 -12.53 8.78 17.12
CA TYR A 503 -11.41 9.39 16.41
C TYR A 503 -10.12 9.42 17.23
N LEU A 504 -10.20 9.82 18.51
CA LEU A 504 -9.03 9.83 19.41
C LEU A 504 -8.45 8.44 19.65
N ASP A 505 -9.29 7.42 19.77
CA ASP A 505 -8.86 6.02 19.87
C ASP A 505 -8.10 5.56 18.62
N THR A 506 -8.61 5.91 17.44
CA THR A 506 -7.91 5.65 16.16
C THR A 506 -6.52 6.31 16.12
N ILE A 507 -6.40 7.56 16.58
CA ILE A 507 -5.13 8.30 16.62
C ILE A 507 -4.16 7.69 17.62
N LYS A 508 -4.62 7.43 18.85
CA LYS A 508 -3.81 6.89 19.96
C LYS A 508 -3.20 5.54 19.57
N ASN A 509 -4.01 4.66 19.01
CA ASN A 509 -3.62 3.29 18.68
C ASN A 509 -3.09 3.15 17.24
N LYS A 510 -2.98 4.25 16.47
CA LYS A 510 -2.54 4.27 15.06
C LYS A 510 -3.23 3.21 14.21
N LYS A 511 -4.53 3.03 14.40
CA LYS A 511 -5.31 2.01 13.70
C LYS A 511 -5.29 2.27 12.19
N VAL A 512 -5.08 1.21 11.42
CA VAL A 512 -5.16 1.23 9.95
C VAL A 512 -6.55 0.78 9.49
N THR A 513 -7.14 -0.18 10.19
CA THR A 513 -8.48 -0.71 9.95
C THR A 513 -9.39 -0.41 11.15
N TRP A 514 -10.70 -0.57 10.99
CA TRP A 514 -11.68 -0.26 12.04
C TRP A 514 -12.48 -1.49 12.52
N LYS A 515 -12.43 -2.57 11.75
CA LYS A 515 -13.00 -3.88 12.09
C LYS A 515 -12.10 -4.64 13.03
#